data_c91f0e8b27eace8cfa0b0a35e0585ee3
#
_entry.id   c91f0e8b27eace8cfa0b0a35e0585ee3
#
_cell.length_a   1.000
_cell.length_b   1.000
_cell.length_c   1.000
_cell.angle_alpha   90.00
_cell.angle_beta   90.00
_cell.angle_gamma   90.00
#
_symmetry.space_group_name_H-M   'P 1'
#
loop_
_entity.id
_entity.type
_entity.pdbx_description
1 polymer ?
#
loop_
_entity_poly.entity_id
_entity_poly.type
_entity_poly.pdbx_seq_one_letter_code
_entity_poly.pdbx_strand_id
1 'polypeptide(L)'
;MFRFVETGSLPRNYRLRKAAEFAAVINLKCQASSDLIQIYMKPNEFEYARLGLIIAKRVERSAVKRNKIKRILREAFRKNRFYDQTIKMDWVMRLRRPVPRSELIRLAAETRSLMLQLQQCHG
;
A
#
# COMPACT_ATOMS: atom_id res chain seq x y z
N MET A 1 -6.16 -7.29 20.66
CA MET A 1 -5.17 -6.53 19.93
C MET A 1 -4.32 -7.46 19.07
N PHE A 2 -4.12 -7.07 17.78
CA PHE A 2 -3.38 -7.84 16.91
C PHE A 2 -1.95 -7.41 16.73
N ARG A 3 -1.09 -8.32 16.45
CA ARG A 3 0.32 -8.08 16.39
C ARG A 3 0.87 -8.52 15.04
N PHE A 4 1.65 -7.67 14.40
CA PHE A 4 2.35 -8.03 13.18
C PHE A 4 3.73 -8.56 13.53
N VAL A 5 4.24 -9.45 12.70
CA VAL A 5 5.61 -9.90 12.87
C VAL A 5 6.56 -8.81 12.42
N GLU A 6 7.71 -8.77 13.06
CA GLU A 6 8.67 -7.71 12.85
C GLU A 6 9.37 -7.75 11.50
N THR A 7 9.24 -8.84 10.79
CA THR A 7 9.83 -8.99 9.46
C THR A 7 9.12 -8.17 8.39
N GLY A 8 8.07 -7.41 8.75
CA GLY A 8 7.30 -6.67 7.78
C GLY A 8 6.26 -7.52 7.06
N SER A 9 6.09 -8.74 7.50
CA SER A 9 5.08 -9.64 6.96
C SER A 9 3.68 -9.16 7.35
N LEU A 10 2.73 -9.28 6.42
CA LEU A 10 1.35 -8.88 6.65
C LEU A 10 0.49 -10.13 6.67
N PRO A 11 -0.32 -10.35 7.72
CA PRO A 11 -1.19 -11.53 7.76
C PRO A 11 -2.11 -11.61 6.56
N ARG A 12 -2.47 -12.83 6.19
CA ARG A 12 -3.19 -13.12 4.97
C ARG A 12 -4.52 -12.39 4.84
N ASN A 13 -5.27 -12.26 5.91
CA ASN A 13 -6.57 -11.61 5.90
C ASN A 13 -6.50 -10.09 5.70
N TYR A 14 -5.31 -9.50 5.81
CA TYR A 14 -5.10 -8.09 5.55
C TYR A 14 -4.58 -7.81 4.15
N ARG A 15 -4.57 -8.83 3.28
CA ARG A 15 -4.10 -8.70 1.90
C ARG A 15 -5.24 -8.86 0.93
N LEU A 16 -5.28 -8.00 -0.08
CA LEU A 16 -6.11 -8.22 -1.26
C LEU A 16 -5.43 -9.30 -2.11
N ARG A 17 -6.21 -10.21 -2.66
CA ARG A 17 -5.65 -11.33 -3.43
C ARG A 17 -6.30 -11.55 -4.78
N LYS A 18 -7.57 -11.24 -4.90
CA LYS A 18 -8.31 -11.49 -6.13
C LYS A 18 -8.28 -10.29 -7.06
N ALA A 19 -8.17 -10.54 -8.35
CA ALA A 19 -8.17 -9.47 -9.35
C ALA A 19 -9.39 -8.56 -9.22
N ALA A 20 -10.54 -9.13 -8.90
CA ALA A 20 -11.77 -8.36 -8.73
C ALA A 20 -11.67 -7.37 -7.55
N GLU A 21 -10.98 -7.76 -6.49
CA GLU A 21 -10.79 -6.87 -5.34
C GLU A 21 -9.92 -5.67 -5.71
N PHE A 22 -8.84 -5.91 -6.45
CA PHE A 22 -7.97 -4.83 -6.94
C PHE A 22 -8.75 -3.89 -7.87
N ALA A 23 -9.48 -4.47 -8.82
CA ALA A 23 -10.24 -3.71 -9.79
C ALA A 23 -11.27 -2.81 -9.12
N ALA A 24 -11.95 -3.30 -8.11
CA ALA A 24 -12.95 -2.53 -7.38
C ALA A 24 -12.34 -1.28 -6.74
N VAL A 25 -11.14 -1.41 -6.16
CA VAL A 25 -10.46 -0.28 -5.54
C VAL A 25 -10.01 0.73 -6.59
N ILE A 26 -9.40 0.25 -7.68
CA ILE A 26 -8.88 1.12 -8.73
C ILE A 26 -10.02 1.84 -9.45
N ASN A 27 -11.13 1.16 -9.70
CA ASN A 27 -12.24 1.72 -10.45
C ASN A 27 -12.99 2.82 -9.70
N LEU A 28 -12.88 2.88 -8.40
CA LEU A 28 -13.48 3.96 -7.63
C LEU A 28 -12.79 5.30 -7.88
N LYS A 29 -11.54 5.27 -8.35
CA LYS A 29 -10.75 6.45 -8.71
C LYS A 29 -10.44 7.40 -7.56
N CYS A 30 -10.56 6.94 -6.33
CA CYS A 30 -10.06 7.71 -5.19
C CYS A 30 -8.57 7.42 -5.05
N GLN A 31 -7.73 8.38 -5.44
CA GLN A 31 -6.31 8.14 -5.57
C GLN A 31 -5.45 9.37 -5.28
N ALA A 32 -4.20 9.11 -4.94
CA ALA A 32 -3.16 10.10 -4.84
C ALA A 32 -1.88 9.50 -5.40
N SER A 33 -0.99 10.31 -5.95
CA SER A 33 0.22 9.78 -6.56
C SER A 33 1.40 10.73 -6.45
N SER A 34 2.58 10.13 -6.52
CA SER A 34 3.84 10.83 -6.72
C SER A 34 4.49 10.24 -7.98
N ASP A 35 5.71 10.65 -8.28
CA ASP A 35 6.42 10.07 -9.42
C ASP A 35 6.84 8.62 -9.15
N LEU A 36 6.92 8.20 -7.90
CA LEU A 36 7.33 6.84 -7.53
C LEU A 36 6.16 5.88 -7.42
N ILE A 37 5.06 6.32 -6.83
CA ILE A 37 3.99 5.42 -6.43
C ILE A 37 2.62 6.07 -6.61
N GLN A 38 1.64 5.24 -6.90
CA GLN A 38 0.24 5.63 -6.96
C GLN A 38 -0.55 4.80 -5.96
N ILE A 39 -1.38 5.45 -5.16
CA ILE A 39 -2.15 4.80 -4.12
C ILE A 39 -3.63 5.04 -4.35
N TYR A 40 -4.40 3.96 -4.27
CA TYR A 40 -5.86 3.97 -4.40
C TYR A 40 -6.48 3.53 -3.09
N MET A 41 -7.67 4.01 -2.82
CA MET A 41 -8.39 3.67 -1.59
C MET A 41 -9.87 3.50 -1.87
N LYS A 42 -10.50 2.55 -1.18
CA LYS A 42 -11.93 2.30 -1.27
C LYS A 42 -12.46 1.86 0.09
N PRO A 43 -13.59 2.40 0.57
CA PRO A 43 -14.21 1.89 1.80
C PRO A 43 -14.54 0.41 1.67
N ASN A 44 -14.35 -0.34 2.76
CA ASN A 44 -14.71 -1.75 2.79
C ASN A 44 -15.70 -2.03 3.93
N GLU A 45 -16.20 -3.25 3.98
CA GLU A 45 -17.15 -3.68 4.99
C GLU A 45 -16.50 -4.46 6.13
N PHE A 46 -15.17 -4.52 6.13
CA PHE A 46 -14.44 -5.24 7.16
C PHE A 46 -14.11 -4.34 8.33
N GLU A 47 -13.73 -4.94 9.44
CA GLU A 47 -13.34 -4.21 10.63
C GLU A 47 -11.88 -3.74 10.59
N TYR A 48 -11.22 -3.90 9.46
CA TYR A 48 -9.80 -3.62 9.32
C TYR A 48 -9.46 -3.22 7.88
N ALA A 49 -8.35 -2.52 7.73
CA ALA A 49 -7.84 -2.15 6.42
C ALA A 49 -7.14 -3.34 5.74
N ARG A 50 -7.24 -3.41 4.42
CA ARG A 50 -6.56 -4.43 3.63
C ARG A 50 -5.66 -3.78 2.58
N LEU A 51 -4.61 -4.48 2.17
CA LEU A 51 -3.60 -3.96 1.26
C LEU A 51 -3.38 -4.87 0.07
N GLY A 52 -3.36 -4.29 -1.12
CA GLY A 52 -2.91 -4.95 -2.34
C GLY A 52 -1.73 -4.19 -2.92
N LEU A 53 -0.74 -4.92 -3.42
CA LEU A 53 0.46 -4.33 -4.02
C LEU A 53 0.55 -4.72 -5.49
N ILE A 54 0.86 -3.75 -6.34
CA ILE A 54 1.10 -3.97 -7.77
C ILE A 54 2.51 -3.49 -8.08
N ILE A 55 3.43 -4.44 -8.22
CA ILE A 55 4.81 -4.16 -8.59
C ILE A 55 5.14 -5.01 -9.80
N ALA A 56 4.86 -4.46 -10.98
CA ALA A 56 4.98 -5.18 -12.24
C ALA A 56 6.43 -5.46 -12.58
N LYS A 57 6.70 -6.64 -13.16
CA LYS A 57 8.04 -7.01 -13.62
C LYS A 57 8.59 -6.02 -14.63
N ARG A 58 7.73 -5.48 -15.49
CA ARG A 58 8.16 -4.49 -16.48
C ARG A 58 8.62 -3.18 -15.88
N VAL A 59 8.16 -2.89 -14.65
CA VAL A 59 8.55 -1.68 -13.94
C VAL A 59 9.83 -1.92 -13.14
N GLU A 60 9.91 -3.04 -12.45
CA GLU A 60 11.11 -3.44 -11.71
C GLU A 60 11.43 -4.89 -12.00
N ARG A 61 12.47 -5.13 -12.80
CA ARG A 61 12.81 -6.48 -13.27
C ARG A 61 13.45 -7.35 -12.21
N SER A 62 14.14 -6.77 -11.25
CA SER A 62 14.82 -7.53 -10.21
C SER A 62 13.84 -8.05 -9.18
N ALA A 63 13.75 -9.38 -9.03
CA ALA A 63 12.90 -10.00 -8.03
C ALA A 63 13.32 -9.61 -6.61
N VAL A 64 14.62 -9.47 -6.39
CA VAL A 64 15.14 -9.06 -5.09
C VAL A 64 14.67 -7.65 -4.75
N LYS A 65 14.74 -6.74 -5.71
CA LYS A 65 14.28 -5.37 -5.50
C LYS A 65 12.77 -5.31 -5.33
N ARG A 66 12.01 -6.07 -6.11
CA ARG A 66 10.55 -6.11 -5.94
C ARG A 66 10.18 -6.55 -4.53
N ASN A 67 10.84 -7.58 -4.01
CA ASN A 67 10.56 -8.06 -2.65
C ASN A 67 10.91 -7.01 -1.60
N LYS A 68 12.01 -6.30 -1.79
CA LYS A 68 12.41 -5.23 -0.88
C LYS A 68 11.40 -4.09 -0.88
N ILE A 69 10.94 -3.69 -2.07
CA ILE A 69 9.93 -2.64 -2.21
C ILE A 69 8.62 -3.08 -1.55
N LYS A 70 8.19 -4.31 -1.78
CA LYS A 70 6.98 -4.84 -1.13
C LYS A 70 7.06 -4.75 0.38
N ARG A 71 8.23 -5.08 0.95
CA ARG A 71 8.44 -5.00 2.39
C ARG A 71 8.31 -3.56 2.89
N ILE A 72 8.88 -2.62 2.17
CA ILE A 72 8.80 -1.20 2.53
C ILE A 72 7.35 -0.72 2.51
N LEU A 73 6.61 -1.09 1.48
CA LEU A 73 5.21 -0.67 1.35
C LEU A 73 4.32 -1.31 2.42
N ARG A 74 4.54 -2.59 2.73
CA ARG A 74 3.79 -3.26 3.80
C ARG A 74 4.08 -2.62 5.15
N GLU A 75 5.32 -2.24 5.39
CA GLU A 75 5.70 -1.59 6.64
C GLU A 75 5.05 -0.22 6.78
N ALA A 76 5.04 0.57 5.71
CA ALA A 76 4.38 1.86 5.70
C ALA A 76 2.88 1.72 5.95
N PHE A 77 2.25 0.73 5.32
CA PHE A 77 0.84 0.44 5.52
C PHE A 77 0.57 0.05 6.97
N ARG A 78 1.36 -0.87 7.50
CA ARG A 78 1.18 -1.38 8.86
C ARG A 78 1.24 -0.25 9.89
N LYS A 79 2.21 0.63 9.76
CA LYS A 79 2.38 1.75 10.68
C LYS A 79 1.23 2.74 10.60
N ASN A 80 0.80 3.06 9.39
CA ASN A 80 -0.31 4.01 9.20
C ASN A 80 -1.65 3.43 9.63
N ARG A 81 -1.85 2.14 9.41
CA ARG A 81 -3.07 1.46 9.79
C ARG A 81 -3.28 1.51 11.30
N PHE A 82 -2.20 1.40 12.06
CA PHE A 82 -2.30 1.51 13.52
C PHE A 82 -2.55 2.94 13.98
N TYR A 83 -2.17 3.89 13.18
CA TYR A 83 -2.34 5.28 13.52
C TYR A 83 -3.81 5.69 13.49
N ASP A 84 -4.57 5.15 12.54
CA ASP A 84 -6.00 5.40 12.46
C ASP A 84 -6.74 4.08 12.26
N GLN A 85 -7.08 3.45 13.38
CA GLN A 85 -7.75 2.15 13.38
C GLN A 85 -9.21 2.23 13.01
N THR A 86 -9.77 3.43 12.94
CA THR A 86 -11.19 3.59 12.60
C THR A 86 -11.44 3.55 11.11
N ILE A 87 -10.41 3.68 10.30
CA ILE A 87 -10.57 3.69 8.86
C ILE A 87 -10.56 2.27 8.31
N LYS A 88 -11.72 1.86 7.78
CA LYS A 88 -11.94 0.53 7.22
C LYS A 88 -11.89 0.64 5.71
N MET A 89 -10.68 0.57 5.16
CA MET A 89 -10.44 0.81 3.75
C MET A 89 -9.62 -0.29 3.12
N ASP A 90 -9.89 -0.54 1.85
CA ASP A 90 -9.00 -1.32 1.01
C ASP A 90 -8.08 -0.37 0.29
N TRP A 91 -6.79 -0.68 0.33
CA TRP A 91 -5.75 0.13 -0.28
C TRP A 91 -5.05 -0.66 -1.38
N VAL A 92 -4.75 0.01 -2.49
CA VAL A 92 -3.89 -0.57 -3.53
C VAL A 92 -2.74 0.39 -3.76
N MET A 93 -1.52 -0.12 -3.67
CA MET A 93 -0.30 0.64 -3.94
C MET A 93 0.37 0.09 -5.18
N ARG A 94 0.59 0.96 -6.15
CA ARG A 94 1.14 0.60 -7.45
C ARG A 94 2.44 1.36 -7.71
N LEU A 95 3.51 0.61 -7.95
CA LEU A 95 4.80 1.21 -8.28
C LEU A 95 4.76 1.76 -9.71
N ARG A 96 5.19 3.01 -9.89
CA ARG A 96 5.11 3.68 -11.18
C ARG A 96 6.39 3.60 -12.00
N ARG A 97 7.54 3.54 -11.34
CA ARG A 97 8.83 3.43 -12.01
C ARG A 97 9.84 2.69 -11.12
N PRO A 98 10.99 2.30 -11.67
CA PRO A 98 12.04 1.71 -10.84
C PRO A 98 12.47 2.68 -9.74
N VAL A 99 12.80 2.12 -8.57
CA VAL A 99 13.25 2.92 -7.43
C VAL A 99 14.70 2.57 -7.13
N PRO A 100 15.65 3.47 -7.40
CA PRO A 100 17.04 3.24 -7.06
C PRO A 100 17.21 3.08 -5.55
N ARG A 101 18.28 2.39 -5.17
CA ARG A 101 18.56 2.16 -3.75
C ARG A 101 18.60 3.46 -2.94
N SER A 102 19.11 4.53 -3.55
CA SER A 102 19.20 5.84 -2.91
C SER A 102 17.84 6.48 -2.64
N GLU A 103 16.77 6.00 -3.28
CA GLU A 103 15.43 6.57 -3.12
C GLU A 103 14.48 5.69 -2.30
N LEU A 104 14.98 4.63 -1.66
CA LEU A 104 14.11 3.74 -0.89
C LEU A 104 13.52 4.44 0.33
N ILE A 105 14.29 5.31 0.98
CA ILE A 105 13.78 6.08 2.12
C ILE A 105 12.72 7.06 1.65
N ARG A 106 12.94 7.67 0.50
CA ARG A 106 11.97 8.58 -0.12
C ARG A 106 10.67 7.84 -0.44
N LEU A 107 10.76 6.61 -0.93
CA LEU A 107 9.58 5.81 -1.23
C LEU A 107 8.72 5.61 0.02
N ALA A 108 9.33 5.24 1.13
CA ALA A 108 8.61 5.05 2.39
C ALA A 108 7.92 6.34 2.85
N ALA A 109 8.64 7.45 2.78
CA ALA A 109 8.11 8.75 3.20
C ALA A 109 6.95 9.21 2.32
N GLU A 110 7.07 9.05 1.00
CA GLU A 110 6.01 9.44 0.07
C GLU A 110 4.77 8.57 0.22
N THR A 111 4.96 7.27 0.43
CA THR A 111 3.85 6.36 0.66
C THR A 111 3.03 6.79 1.87
N ARG A 112 3.71 7.09 2.96
CA ARG A 112 3.05 7.56 4.18
C ARG A 112 2.31 8.86 3.95
N SER A 113 2.95 9.80 3.27
CA SER A 113 2.35 11.11 2.99
C SER A 113 1.09 10.98 2.14
N LEU A 114 1.12 10.13 1.11
CA LEU A 114 -0.03 9.91 0.24
C LEU A 114 -1.17 9.21 0.99
N MET A 115 -0.86 8.27 1.86
CA MET A 115 -1.88 7.61 2.68
C MET A 115 -2.59 8.61 3.60
N LEU A 116 -1.82 9.47 4.24
CA LEU A 116 -2.40 10.51 5.11
C LEU A 116 -3.27 11.48 4.31
N GLN A 117 -2.81 11.86 3.13
CA GLN A 117 -3.58 12.74 2.25
C GLN A 117 -4.93 12.13 1.89
N LEU A 118 -4.95 10.85 1.53
CA LEU A 118 -6.20 10.16 1.18
C LEU A 118 -7.11 10.00 2.39
N GLN A 119 -6.57 9.71 3.55
CA GLN A 119 -7.34 9.60 4.77
C GLN A 119 -8.04 10.92 5.12
N GLN A 120 -7.36 12.03 4.94
CA GLN A 120 -7.94 13.34 5.20
C GLN A 120 -9.10 13.67 4.27
N CYS A 121 -9.05 13.21 3.03
CA CYS A 121 -10.13 13.43 2.06
C CYS A 121 -11.40 12.68 2.43
N HIS A 122 -11.28 11.59 3.16
CA HIS A 122 -12.41 10.73 3.53
C HIS A 122 -12.71 10.71 5.03
N GLY A 123 -11.93 11.43 5.76
CA GLY A 123 -12.06 11.46 7.21
C GLY A 123 -13.16 12.42 7.70
#